data_56b1c26dd16d20de41fce7f8c5480afc
#
_entry.id   56b1c26dd16d20de41fce7f8c5480afc
#
_cell.length_a   1.000
_cell.length_b   1.000
_cell.length_c   1.000
_cell.angle_alpha   90.00
_cell.angle_beta   90.00
_cell.angle_gamma   90.00
#
_symmetry.space_group_name_H-M   'P 1'
#
loop_
_entity.id
_entity.type
_entity.pdbx_description
1 polymer ?
#
loop_
_entity_poly.entity_id
_entity_poly.type
_entity_poly.pdbx_seq_one_letter_code
_entity_poly.pdbx_strand_id
1 'polypeptide(L)'
;MITRYKEFRENENSVLLGTGAYWEGISIEGKSLSHVIIFRLPFPTPDPIIDYKAAEAEDSLMDVLVPEMVIKLKQGIGRLIRNYTDKGIVSIIDSRLRDERRTRYHDIAWDALPIKNRTDDIAVIRNFYNNLNIDE
;
A
#
# COMPACT_ATOMS: atom_id res chain seq x y z
N MET A 1 2.08 16.64 13.84
CA MET A 1 1.76 15.81 12.67
C MET A 1 1.77 16.62 11.36
N ILE A 2 1.11 17.76 11.30
CA ILE A 2 1.01 18.63 10.09
C ILE A 2 2.36 19.17 9.61
N THR A 3 3.29 19.47 10.50
CA THR A 3 4.61 20.05 10.18
C THR A 3 5.49 19.09 9.38
N ARG A 4 5.62 17.83 9.81
CA ARG A 4 6.45 16.82 9.13
C ARG A 4 5.92 16.44 7.74
N TYR A 5 4.62 16.50 7.56
CA TYR A 5 3.99 16.30 6.27
C TYR A 5 4.32 17.42 5.27
N LYS A 6 4.34 18.68 5.73
CA LYS A 6 4.74 19.82 4.89
C LYS A 6 6.22 19.71 4.49
N GLU A 7 7.10 19.39 5.43
CA GLU A 7 8.52 19.20 5.18
C GLU A 7 8.78 18.08 4.15
N PHE A 8 8.06 16.96 4.26
CA PHE A 8 8.14 15.88 3.28
C PHE A 8 7.70 16.32 1.88
N ARG A 9 6.62 17.09 1.79
CA ARG A 9 6.06 17.57 0.53
C ARG A 9 6.97 18.58 -0.18
N GLU A 10 7.75 19.34 0.58
CA GLU A 10 8.67 20.37 0.08
C GLU A 10 10.09 19.82 -0.19
N ASN A 11 10.38 18.58 0.20
CA ASN A 11 11.70 17.97 0.05
C ASN A 11 11.61 16.66 -0.72
N GLU A 12 11.99 16.68 -1.99
CA GLU A 12 11.93 15.53 -2.91
C GLU A 12 12.83 14.35 -2.47
N ASN A 13 13.89 14.62 -1.70
CA ASN A 13 14.83 13.61 -1.18
C ASN A 13 14.54 13.24 0.27
N SER A 14 13.28 13.05 0.62
CA SER A 14 12.88 12.73 1.98
C SER A 14 12.08 11.43 2.07
N VAL A 15 12.07 10.82 3.26
CA VAL A 15 11.29 9.64 3.58
C VAL A 15 10.34 9.97 4.73
N LEU A 16 9.06 9.71 4.53
CA LEU A 16 8.05 9.84 5.57
C LEU A 16 7.73 8.46 6.14
N LEU A 17 8.04 8.25 7.41
CA LEU A 17 7.62 7.06 8.16
C LEU A 17 6.31 7.35 8.88
N GLY A 18 5.33 6.47 8.70
CA GLY A 18 4.01 6.64 9.27
C GLY A 18 3.34 5.35 9.70
N THR A 19 2.41 5.48 10.62
CA THR A 19 1.49 4.43 11.05
C THR A 19 0.09 4.68 10.48
N GLY A 20 -0.93 3.95 10.95
CA GLY A 20 -2.30 4.01 10.43
C GLY A 20 -2.90 5.40 10.22
N ALA A 21 -2.52 6.39 11.04
CA ALA A 21 -2.98 7.77 10.90
C ALA A 21 -2.53 8.44 9.58
N TYR A 22 -1.41 8.00 9.02
CA TYR A 22 -0.94 8.44 7.70
C TYR A 22 -1.61 7.69 6.55
N TRP A 23 -2.21 6.56 6.84
CA TRP A 23 -2.90 5.75 5.84
C TRP A 23 -4.18 6.39 5.34
N GLU A 24 -4.93 7.03 6.24
CA GLU A 24 -6.26 7.57 5.94
C GLU A 24 -6.29 9.11 5.80
N GLY A 25 -5.34 9.82 6.42
CA GLY A 25 -5.41 11.27 6.62
C GLY A 25 -4.54 12.14 5.72
N ILE A 26 -3.66 11.58 4.87
CA ILE A 26 -2.71 12.37 4.10
C ILE A 26 -3.01 12.33 2.61
N SER A 27 -3.07 13.52 2.01
CA SER A 27 -3.16 13.71 0.57
C SER A 27 -1.86 14.33 0.07
N ILE A 28 -0.96 13.52 -0.49
CA ILE A 28 0.28 14.02 -1.10
C ILE A 28 0.01 14.19 -2.59
N GLU A 29 -0.03 15.43 -3.05
CA GLU A 29 -0.25 15.77 -4.46
C GLU A 29 1.08 15.96 -5.19
N GLY A 30 1.11 15.59 -6.47
CA GLY A 30 2.24 15.83 -7.35
C GLY A 30 3.37 14.79 -7.22
N LYS A 31 4.55 15.16 -7.70
CA LYS A 31 5.74 14.31 -7.82
C LYS A 31 6.39 13.92 -6.47
N SER A 32 5.91 14.48 -5.35
CA SER A 32 6.52 14.30 -4.02
C SER A 32 6.39 12.89 -3.46
N LEU A 33 5.50 12.04 -4.00
CA LEU A 33 5.36 10.65 -3.60
C LEU A 33 5.61 9.75 -4.80
N SER A 34 6.82 9.25 -4.94
CA SER A 34 7.24 8.33 -6.01
C SER A 34 7.29 6.87 -5.59
N HIS A 35 7.34 6.60 -4.29
CA HIS A 35 7.48 5.25 -3.76
C HIS A 35 6.69 5.07 -2.46
N VAL A 36 5.83 4.07 -2.40
CA VAL A 36 5.14 3.64 -1.18
C VAL A 36 5.68 2.29 -0.75
N ILE A 37 6.10 2.19 0.50
CA ILE A 37 6.61 0.94 1.08
C ILE A 37 5.65 0.46 2.16
N ILE A 38 5.08 -0.72 1.97
CA ILE A 38 4.15 -1.38 2.89
C ILE A 38 4.89 -2.55 3.55
N PHE A 39 5.22 -2.41 4.84
CA PHE A 39 5.94 -3.44 5.57
C PHE A 39 5.10 -4.68 5.86
N ARG A 40 3.80 -4.49 6.07
CA ARG A 40 2.84 -5.57 6.32
C ARG A 40 1.49 -5.22 5.70
N LEU A 41 0.77 -6.24 5.26
CA LEU A 41 -0.62 -6.07 4.84
C LEU A 41 -1.44 -5.42 5.95
N PRO A 42 -2.24 -4.39 5.62
CA PRO A 42 -2.95 -3.56 6.59
C PRO A 42 -4.21 -4.25 7.12
N PHE A 43 -4.06 -5.41 7.74
CA PHE A 43 -5.15 -6.05 8.45
C PHE A 43 -5.70 -5.11 9.53
N PRO A 44 -7.01 -5.16 9.82
CA PRO A 44 -7.57 -4.34 10.88
C PRO A 44 -6.91 -4.65 12.23
N THR A 45 -6.67 -3.59 13.00
CA THR A 45 -6.31 -3.73 14.42
C THR A 45 -7.55 -4.14 15.22
N PRO A 46 -7.39 -4.73 16.41
CA PRO A 46 -8.53 -5.03 17.27
C PRO A 46 -9.47 -3.83 17.43
N ASP A 47 -10.72 -4.03 17.06
CA ASP A 47 -11.79 -3.04 17.10
C ASP A 47 -13.10 -3.75 17.45
N PRO A 48 -13.90 -3.23 18.43
CA PRO A 48 -15.10 -3.91 18.89
C PRO A 48 -16.12 -4.24 17.78
N ILE A 49 -16.20 -3.40 16.73
CA ILE A 49 -17.12 -3.62 15.61
C ILE A 49 -16.60 -4.74 14.71
N ILE A 50 -15.30 -4.72 14.42
CA ILE A 50 -14.64 -5.78 13.62
C ILE A 50 -14.69 -7.11 14.37
N ASP A 51 -14.40 -7.10 15.66
CA ASP A 51 -14.42 -8.29 16.50
C ASP A 51 -15.85 -8.90 16.56
N TYR A 52 -16.89 -8.06 16.68
CA TYR A 52 -18.27 -8.51 16.62
C TYR A 52 -18.63 -9.14 15.28
N LYS A 53 -18.30 -8.48 14.16
CA LYS A 53 -18.52 -9.01 12.80
C LYS A 53 -17.80 -10.35 12.61
N ALA A 54 -16.55 -10.43 13.08
CA ALA A 54 -15.74 -11.63 12.96
C ALA A 54 -16.29 -12.81 13.78
N ALA A 55 -16.92 -12.53 14.92
CA ALA A 55 -17.55 -13.55 15.75
C ALA A 55 -18.85 -14.11 15.14
N GLU A 56 -19.57 -13.31 14.36
CA GLU A 56 -20.79 -13.71 13.66
C GLU A 56 -20.54 -14.38 12.28
N ALA A 57 -19.32 -14.24 11.74
CA ALA A 57 -18.98 -14.77 10.41
C ALA A 57 -18.65 -16.27 10.45
N GLU A 58 -18.99 -17.01 9.39
CA GLU A 58 -18.59 -18.41 9.23
C GLU A 58 -17.07 -18.55 9.08
N ASP A 59 -16.46 -17.65 8.32
CA ASP A 59 -15.01 -17.56 8.17
C ASP A 59 -14.54 -16.13 8.46
N SER A 60 -14.23 -15.87 9.72
CA SER A 60 -13.82 -14.54 10.19
C SER A 60 -12.67 -13.94 9.38
N LEU A 61 -11.71 -14.76 8.92
CA LEU A 61 -10.60 -14.32 8.12
C LEU A 61 -11.07 -13.83 6.74
N MET A 62 -11.82 -14.67 6.01
CA MET A 62 -12.16 -14.40 4.61
C MET A 62 -13.36 -13.47 4.45
N ASP A 63 -14.32 -13.52 5.38
CA ASP A 63 -15.57 -12.76 5.28
C ASP A 63 -15.43 -11.34 5.88
N VAL A 64 -14.49 -11.14 6.83
CA VAL A 64 -14.34 -9.87 7.53
C VAL A 64 -12.95 -9.28 7.41
N LEU A 65 -11.90 -10.00 7.85
CA LEU A 65 -10.58 -9.41 7.97
C LEU A 65 -9.92 -9.15 6.62
N VAL A 66 -10.07 -10.04 5.65
CA VAL A 66 -9.51 -9.88 4.30
C VAL A 66 -10.20 -8.74 3.53
N PRO A 67 -11.52 -8.61 3.48
CA PRO A 67 -12.18 -7.44 2.89
C PRO A 67 -11.74 -6.11 3.50
N GLU A 68 -11.65 -6.00 4.80
CA GLU A 68 -11.18 -4.79 5.49
C GLU A 68 -9.71 -4.47 5.13
N MET A 69 -8.85 -5.49 5.09
CA MET A 69 -7.47 -5.37 4.65
C MET A 69 -7.38 -4.87 3.21
N VAL A 70 -8.18 -5.41 2.31
CA VAL A 70 -8.22 -5.01 0.88
C VAL A 70 -8.63 -3.55 0.72
N ILE A 71 -9.63 -3.10 1.46
CA ILE A 71 -10.07 -1.69 1.44
C ILE A 71 -8.91 -0.78 1.86
N LYS A 72 -8.25 -1.09 2.97
CA LYS A 72 -7.10 -0.32 3.47
C LYS A 72 -5.93 -0.37 2.49
N LEU A 73 -5.65 -1.53 1.90
CA LEU A 73 -4.59 -1.69 0.91
C LEU A 73 -4.82 -0.78 -0.32
N LYS A 74 -6.02 -0.79 -0.87
CA LYS A 74 -6.43 0.10 -1.97
C LYS A 74 -6.30 1.58 -1.60
N GLN A 75 -6.72 1.97 -0.42
CA GLN A 75 -6.59 3.34 0.07
C GLN A 75 -5.13 3.79 0.14
N GLY A 76 -4.24 2.94 0.69
CA GLY A 76 -2.82 3.23 0.79
C GLY A 76 -2.15 3.41 -0.57
N ILE A 77 -2.44 2.53 -1.51
CA ILE A 77 -1.87 2.60 -2.87
C ILE A 77 -2.47 3.74 -3.68
N GLY A 78 -3.75 4.04 -3.48
CA GLY A 78 -4.42 5.19 -4.09
C GLY A 78 -3.83 6.55 -3.70
N ARG A 79 -2.91 6.58 -2.72
CA ARG A 79 -2.13 7.79 -2.43
C ARG A 79 -1.03 8.05 -3.46
N LEU A 80 -0.48 7.00 -4.04
CA LEU A 80 0.55 7.06 -5.07
C LEU A 80 -0.05 7.26 -6.46
N ILE A 81 -1.05 6.46 -6.81
CA ILE A 81 -1.66 6.41 -8.13
C ILE A 81 -3.06 7.01 -8.04
N ARG A 82 -3.25 8.22 -8.53
CA ARG A 82 -4.52 8.96 -8.53
C ARG A 82 -5.10 9.15 -9.92
N ASN A 83 -4.21 9.32 -10.90
CA ASN A 83 -4.55 9.57 -12.28
C ASN A 83 -3.89 8.51 -13.18
N TYR A 84 -4.39 8.38 -14.39
CA TYR A 84 -3.84 7.44 -15.39
C TYR A 84 -2.40 7.77 -15.82
N THR A 85 -1.95 9.00 -15.57
CA THR A 85 -0.60 9.46 -15.89
C THR A 85 0.38 9.30 -14.72
N ASP A 86 -0.12 9.02 -13.50
CA ASP A 86 0.74 8.88 -12.35
C ASP A 86 1.58 7.60 -12.47
N LYS A 87 2.87 7.74 -12.16
CA LYS A 87 3.83 6.64 -12.15
C LYS A 87 4.46 6.57 -10.77
N GLY A 88 4.78 5.36 -10.34
CA GLY A 88 5.47 5.16 -9.06
C GLY A 88 5.68 3.69 -8.75
N ILE A 89 6.32 3.46 -7.62
CA ILE A 89 6.64 2.12 -7.12
C ILE A 89 5.88 1.84 -5.85
N VAL A 90 5.25 0.67 -5.77
CA VAL A 90 4.70 0.12 -4.54
C VAL A 90 5.50 -1.12 -4.16
N SER A 91 6.18 -1.08 -3.02
CA SER A 91 6.86 -2.24 -2.45
C SER A 91 6.09 -2.80 -1.28
N ILE A 92 5.73 -4.08 -1.34
CA ILE A 92 5.08 -4.79 -0.24
C ILE A 92 6.07 -5.80 0.34
N ILE A 93 6.53 -5.56 1.57
CA ILE A 93 7.56 -6.37 2.25
C ILE A 93 6.88 -7.37 3.20
N ASP A 94 5.81 -8.01 2.76
CA ASP A 94 5.09 -8.99 3.56
C ASP A 94 5.25 -10.39 2.96
N SER A 95 5.92 -11.27 3.70
CA SER A 95 6.18 -12.64 3.26
C SER A 95 4.91 -13.48 2.99
N ARG A 96 3.75 -13.01 3.45
CA ARG A 96 2.46 -13.67 3.22
C ARG A 96 1.97 -13.51 1.79
N LEU A 97 2.53 -12.54 1.03
CA LEU A 97 2.25 -12.33 -0.40
C LEU A 97 3.30 -12.94 -1.33
N ARG A 98 4.23 -13.74 -0.82
CA ARG A 98 5.13 -14.51 -1.68
C ARG A 98 4.40 -15.65 -2.37
N ASP A 99 4.71 -15.87 -3.63
CA ASP A 99 4.11 -16.95 -4.44
C ASP A 99 4.33 -18.34 -3.84
N GLU A 100 5.45 -18.57 -3.14
CA GLU A 100 5.74 -19.84 -2.48
C GLU A 100 4.83 -20.12 -1.26
N ARG A 101 4.29 -19.07 -0.62
CA ARG A 101 3.45 -19.23 0.57
C ARG A 101 1.98 -19.44 0.29
N ARG A 102 1.46 -18.94 -0.81
CA ARG A 102 0.06 -19.00 -1.26
C ARG A 102 -0.97 -19.05 -0.15
N THR A 103 -1.03 -17.97 0.65
CA THR A 103 -2.09 -17.81 1.64
C THR A 103 -3.46 -17.79 0.96
N ARG A 104 -4.54 -18.11 1.67
CA ARG A 104 -5.93 -18.13 1.13
C ARG A 104 -6.35 -16.82 0.49
N TYR A 105 -5.76 -15.70 0.91
CA TYR A 105 -6.03 -14.34 0.41
C TYR A 105 -4.95 -13.80 -0.54
N HIS A 106 -3.97 -14.60 -0.92
CA HIS A 106 -2.87 -14.18 -1.79
C HIS A 106 -3.37 -13.54 -3.09
N ASP A 107 -4.17 -14.26 -3.84
CA ASP A 107 -4.68 -13.80 -5.14
C ASP A 107 -5.66 -12.62 -4.97
N ILE A 108 -6.50 -12.65 -3.93
CA ILE A 108 -7.42 -11.55 -3.59
C ILE A 108 -6.65 -10.25 -3.32
N ALA A 109 -5.55 -10.33 -2.57
CA ALA A 109 -4.73 -9.17 -2.27
C ALA A 109 -4.05 -8.61 -3.52
N TRP A 110 -3.51 -9.48 -4.39
CA TRP A 110 -2.89 -9.06 -5.66
C TRP A 110 -3.90 -8.48 -6.66
N ASP A 111 -5.06 -9.10 -6.82
CA ASP A 111 -6.12 -8.64 -7.72
C ASP A 111 -6.74 -7.30 -7.26
N ALA A 112 -6.64 -7.02 -5.97
CA ALA A 112 -7.10 -5.75 -5.41
C ALA A 112 -6.24 -4.54 -5.80
N LEU A 113 -4.99 -4.77 -6.24
CA LEU A 113 -4.07 -3.70 -6.58
C LEU A 113 -4.41 -3.08 -7.96
N PRO A 114 -4.43 -1.75 -8.06
CA PRO A 114 -4.66 -1.07 -9.35
C PRO A 114 -3.44 -1.15 -10.28
N ILE A 115 -2.43 -1.95 -9.92
CA ILE A 115 -1.14 -2.07 -10.63
C ILE A 115 -1.05 -3.47 -11.23
N LYS A 116 -0.83 -3.55 -12.55
CA LYS A 116 -0.77 -4.81 -13.28
C LYS A 116 0.64 -5.42 -13.35
N ASN A 117 1.67 -4.58 -13.38
CA ASN A 117 3.05 -5.03 -13.49
C ASN A 117 3.63 -5.26 -12.10
N ARG A 118 4.07 -6.48 -11.82
CA ARG A 118 4.74 -6.85 -10.58
C ARG A 118 6.06 -7.55 -10.88
N THR A 119 7.02 -7.39 -9.99
CA THR A 119 8.31 -8.07 -10.05
C THR A 119 8.91 -8.14 -8.65
N ASP A 120 9.71 -9.14 -8.38
CA ASP A 120 10.59 -9.26 -7.22
C ASP A 120 12.07 -9.03 -7.60
N ASP A 121 12.34 -8.79 -8.88
CA ASP A 121 13.68 -8.50 -9.39
C ASP A 121 14.07 -7.03 -9.13
N ILE A 122 15.05 -6.86 -8.26
CA ILE A 122 15.60 -5.54 -7.90
C ILE A 122 16.20 -4.81 -9.11
N ALA A 123 16.73 -5.52 -10.09
CA ALA A 123 17.29 -4.89 -11.28
C ALA A 123 16.20 -4.23 -12.14
N VAL A 124 15.05 -4.90 -12.27
CA VAL A 124 13.88 -4.34 -12.95
C VAL A 124 13.34 -3.12 -12.24
N ILE A 125 13.24 -3.18 -10.91
CA ILE A 125 12.78 -2.05 -10.06
C ILE A 125 13.72 -0.86 -10.20
N ARG A 126 15.03 -1.08 -10.13
CA ARG A 126 16.06 -0.03 -10.28
C ARG A 126 15.99 0.64 -11.65
N ASN A 127 15.85 -0.17 -12.70
CA ASN A 127 15.74 0.36 -14.06
C ASN A 127 14.48 1.21 -14.23
N PHE A 128 13.35 0.76 -13.71
CA PHE A 128 12.12 1.52 -13.71
C PHE A 128 12.26 2.86 -12.94
N TYR A 129 12.86 2.83 -11.75
CA TYR A 129 13.10 4.03 -10.93
C TYR A 129 13.98 5.05 -11.65
N ASN A 130 15.07 4.61 -12.29
CA ASN A 130 15.94 5.49 -13.05
C ASN A 130 15.21 6.16 -14.21
N ASN A 131 14.30 5.46 -14.86
CA ASN A 131 13.50 6.00 -15.97
C ASN A 131 12.37 6.94 -15.49
N LEU A 132 11.93 6.84 -14.22
CA LEU A 132 10.98 7.80 -13.65
C LEU A 132 11.56 9.22 -13.54
N ASN A 133 12.89 9.34 -13.36
CA ASN A 133 13.60 10.61 -13.15
C ASN A 133 14.15 11.22 -14.44
N ILE A 134 13.94 10.58 -15.60
CA ILE A 134 14.46 11.08 -16.89
C ILE A 134 13.43 11.97 -17.63
N ASP A 135 12.17 11.95 -17.21
CA ASP A 135 11.08 12.74 -17.81
C ASP A 135 10.96 14.16 -17.18
N GLU A 136 12.07 14.74 -16.69
CA GLU A 136 12.17 16.15 -16.25
C GLU A 136 12.65 17.08 -17.36
#